data_1b0b35cbedf2708dcd9c2dcb994cb42c
#
_entry.id   1b0b35cbedf2708dcd9c2dcb994cb42c
#
_cell.length_a   1.000
_cell.length_b   1.000
_cell.length_c   1.000
_cell.angle_alpha   90.00
_cell.angle_beta   90.00
_cell.angle_gamma   90.00
#
_symmetry.space_group_name_H-M   'P 1'
#
loop_
_entity.id
_entity.type
_entity.pdbx_description
1 polymer ?
#
loop_
_entity_poly.entity_id
_entity_poly.type
_entity_poly.pdbx_seq_one_letter_code
_entity_poly.pdbx_strand_id
1 'polypeptide(L)'
;LDIAISEGLMPNLKRIRAEGTDALAHSVIPSFTNPNNMSIATGRPPAVHGICGNFLFDPDTGEEVMMNDVRFLRAPTLFSKYYEAGSRVAVVTAKDKLRALLGDGLKFDEGRAICFSSEKADQATKGDNGIQNASDWLGRPVPEVYSADLSEFVLAAGVKILKEWSPNVMYLSTTDYIQHKFAPNQQGAKDFYSMAD
;
A
#
# COMPACT_ATOMS: atom_id res chain seq x y z
N LEU A 1 1.55 -14.49 10.54
CA LEU A 1 1.79 -15.31 9.33
C LEU A 1 2.25 -16.74 9.68
N ASP A 2 3.18 -16.93 10.62
CA ASP A 2 3.75 -18.25 10.94
C ASP A 2 2.70 -19.29 11.33
N ILE A 3 1.71 -18.90 12.15
CA ILE A 3 0.57 -19.77 12.50
C ILE A 3 -0.21 -20.17 11.24
N ALA A 4 -0.55 -19.21 10.38
CA ALA A 4 -1.31 -19.48 9.16
C ALA A 4 -0.55 -20.41 8.21
N ILE A 5 0.77 -20.25 8.09
CA ILE A 5 1.62 -21.13 7.29
C ILE A 5 1.69 -22.54 7.89
N SER A 6 1.85 -22.66 9.21
CA SER A 6 1.94 -23.96 9.90
C SER A 6 0.62 -24.73 9.85
N GLU A 7 -0.51 -24.03 9.83
CA GLU A 7 -1.85 -24.63 9.68
C GLU A 7 -2.23 -24.92 8.21
N GLY A 8 -1.36 -24.60 7.25
CA GLY A 8 -1.59 -24.87 5.83
C GLY A 8 -2.55 -23.86 5.15
N LEU A 9 -2.84 -22.73 5.80
CA LEU A 9 -3.74 -21.70 5.28
C LEU A 9 -3.11 -20.82 4.18
N MET A 10 -1.77 -20.82 4.10
CA MET A 10 -1.01 -19.99 3.15
C MET A 10 0.04 -20.84 2.39
N PRO A 11 -0.39 -21.75 1.50
CA PRO A 11 0.52 -22.64 0.78
C PRO A 11 1.43 -21.88 -0.21
N ASN A 12 0.95 -20.82 -0.87
CA ASN A 12 1.77 -20.04 -1.78
C ASN A 12 2.85 -19.24 -1.04
N LEU A 13 2.49 -18.57 0.06
CA LEU A 13 3.47 -17.89 0.89
C LEU A 13 4.50 -18.85 1.49
N LYS A 14 4.06 -20.05 1.90
CA LYS A 14 4.97 -21.11 2.35
C LYS A 14 6.02 -21.46 1.28
N ARG A 15 5.56 -21.60 0.03
CA ARG A 15 6.45 -21.90 -1.10
C ARG A 15 7.41 -20.73 -1.37
N ILE A 16 6.93 -19.49 -1.39
CA ILE A 16 7.76 -18.28 -1.59
C ILE A 16 8.85 -18.19 -0.51
N ARG A 17 8.52 -18.46 0.76
CA ARG A 17 9.49 -18.49 1.85
C ARG A 17 10.55 -19.59 1.69
N ALA A 18 10.17 -20.74 1.17
CA ALA A 18 11.09 -21.87 0.97
C ALA A 18 12.03 -21.66 -0.25
N GLU A 19 11.55 -21.00 -1.30
CA GLU A 19 12.30 -20.79 -2.54
C GLU A 19 13.03 -19.45 -2.58
N GLY A 20 12.62 -18.48 -1.75
CA GLY A 20 13.15 -17.13 -1.71
C GLY A 20 13.95 -16.82 -0.45
N THR A 21 13.97 -15.53 -0.11
CA THR A 21 14.59 -15.03 1.13
C THR A 21 13.51 -14.53 2.09
N ASP A 22 13.54 -15.03 3.32
CA ASP A 22 12.67 -14.63 4.41
C ASP A 22 13.52 -14.16 5.59
N ALA A 23 13.30 -12.95 6.08
CA ALA A 23 14.05 -12.37 7.18
C ALA A 23 13.18 -11.44 8.03
N LEU A 24 13.47 -11.41 9.33
CA LEU A 24 12.88 -10.43 10.24
C LEU A 24 13.59 -9.07 10.09
N ALA A 25 12.81 -8.00 10.09
CA ALA A 25 13.32 -6.65 10.09
C ALA A 25 12.63 -5.83 11.20
N HIS A 26 13.34 -4.85 11.74
CA HIS A 26 12.76 -3.90 12.69
C HIS A 26 11.95 -2.84 11.93
N SER A 27 10.80 -2.49 12.49
CA SER A 27 10.06 -1.29 12.07
C SER A 27 10.79 -0.03 12.56
N VAL A 28 10.44 1.13 12.00
CA VAL A 28 10.82 2.40 12.60
C VAL A 28 10.10 2.62 13.94
N ILE A 29 10.65 3.46 14.80
CA ILE A 29 10.05 3.83 16.08
C ILE A 29 9.69 5.33 16.03
N PRO A 30 8.39 5.66 16.24
CA PRO A 30 7.23 4.79 16.47
C PRO A 30 6.80 4.02 15.21
N SER A 31 6.24 2.82 15.40
CA SER A 31 5.84 1.90 14.31
C SER A 31 4.50 2.29 13.66
N PHE A 32 4.32 3.56 13.33
CA PHE A 32 3.13 4.07 12.68
C PHE A 32 3.11 3.81 11.17
N THR A 33 1.91 3.87 10.60
CA THR A 33 1.66 3.57 9.17
C THR A 33 2.50 4.44 8.25
N ASN A 34 2.44 5.77 8.42
CA ASN A 34 3.10 6.70 7.49
C ASN A 34 4.63 6.56 7.52
N PRO A 35 5.32 6.63 8.68
CA PRO A 35 6.78 6.52 8.69
C PRO A 35 7.30 5.16 8.22
N ASN A 36 6.59 4.05 8.52
CA ASN A 36 7.03 2.73 8.03
C ASN A 36 6.87 2.59 6.52
N ASN A 37 5.70 2.94 5.97
CA ASN A 37 5.50 2.88 4.53
C ASN A 37 6.49 3.77 3.78
N MET A 38 6.76 4.99 4.30
CA MET A 38 7.71 5.88 3.65
C MET A 38 9.16 5.43 3.81
N SER A 39 9.53 4.77 4.91
CA SER A 39 10.85 4.15 5.04
C SER A 39 11.06 3.02 4.02
N ILE A 40 10.03 2.20 3.76
CA ILE A 40 10.06 1.17 2.71
C ILE A 40 10.12 1.83 1.33
N ALA A 41 9.21 2.79 1.07
CA ALA A 41 9.06 3.42 -0.24
C ALA A 41 10.24 4.30 -0.66
N THR A 42 11.00 4.86 0.30
CA THR A 42 12.17 5.70 0.01
C THR A 42 13.50 4.99 0.21
N GLY A 43 13.50 3.85 0.92
CA GLY A 43 14.74 3.20 1.37
C GLY A 43 15.55 4.05 2.35
N ARG A 44 14.91 4.99 3.06
CA ARG A 44 15.54 5.95 3.97
C ARG A 44 14.83 5.98 5.32
N PRO A 45 15.52 6.33 6.41
CA PRO A 45 14.90 6.50 7.73
C PRO A 45 14.09 7.80 7.81
N PRO A 46 13.19 7.94 8.80
CA PRO A 46 12.37 9.14 9.02
C PRO A 46 13.16 10.45 9.09
N ALA A 47 14.36 10.44 9.69
CA ALA A 47 15.23 11.61 9.75
C ALA A 47 15.63 12.16 8.36
N VAL A 48 15.61 11.31 7.33
CA VAL A 48 15.93 11.68 5.94
C VAL A 48 14.68 11.98 5.14
N HIS A 49 13.69 11.08 5.15
CA HIS A 49 12.47 11.28 4.33
C HIS A 49 11.44 12.23 4.95
N GLY A 50 11.59 12.63 6.21
CA GLY A 50 10.80 13.67 6.85
C GLY A 50 9.50 13.21 7.52
N ILE A 51 8.95 12.07 7.15
CA ILE A 51 7.68 11.56 7.70
C ILE A 51 7.99 10.76 8.97
N CYS A 52 7.85 11.40 10.13
CA CYS A 52 8.26 10.83 11.42
C CYS A 52 7.10 10.29 12.27
N GLY A 53 5.85 10.54 11.85
CA GLY A 53 4.64 10.12 12.56
C GLY A 53 3.43 10.09 11.63
N ASN A 54 2.26 9.83 12.19
CA ASN A 54 1.00 10.02 11.47
C ASN A 54 0.53 11.49 11.57
N PHE A 55 0.94 12.19 12.62
CA PHE A 55 0.64 13.60 12.88
C PHE A 55 1.90 14.34 13.33
N LEU A 56 1.90 15.64 13.15
CA LEU A 56 2.86 16.57 13.73
C LEU A 56 2.14 17.83 14.20
N PHE A 57 2.76 18.55 15.12
CA PHE A 57 2.40 19.93 15.39
C PHE A 57 3.14 20.81 14.38
N ASP A 58 2.39 21.43 13.47
CA ASP A 58 2.97 22.28 12.42
C ASP A 58 3.33 23.64 13.01
N PRO A 59 4.63 23.99 13.09
CA PRO A 59 5.07 25.25 13.69
C PRO A 59 4.63 26.48 12.89
N ASP A 60 4.34 26.33 11.59
CA ASP A 60 3.95 27.45 10.73
C ASP A 60 2.48 27.83 10.96
N THR A 61 1.62 26.85 11.22
CA THR A 61 0.19 27.09 11.45
C THR A 61 -0.20 27.06 12.92
N GLY A 62 0.60 26.43 13.79
CA GLY A 62 0.28 26.22 15.20
C GLY A 62 -0.79 25.15 15.42
N GLU A 63 -1.02 24.27 14.44
CA GLU A 63 -2.05 23.24 14.47
C GLU A 63 -1.46 21.83 14.42
N GLU A 64 -2.22 20.85 14.90
CA GLU A 64 -1.94 19.45 14.69
C GLU A 64 -2.40 19.05 13.28
N VAL A 65 -1.47 18.59 12.45
CA VAL A 65 -1.74 18.20 11.07
C VAL A 65 -1.31 16.77 10.80
N MET A 66 -2.05 16.10 9.92
CA MET A 66 -1.71 14.75 9.49
C MET A 66 -0.51 14.77 8.54
N MET A 67 0.48 13.91 8.79
CA MET A 67 1.68 13.76 7.93
C MET A 67 1.40 12.89 6.69
N ASN A 68 0.44 13.29 5.87
CA ASN A 68 0.08 12.65 4.60
C ASN A 68 0.19 13.59 3.39
N ASP A 69 0.65 14.82 3.62
CA ASP A 69 0.91 15.80 2.58
C ASP A 69 2.35 15.66 2.06
N VAL A 70 2.52 15.69 0.75
CA VAL A 70 3.82 15.58 0.07
C VAL A 70 4.78 16.72 0.45
N ARG A 71 4.30 17.86 0.96
CA ARG A 71 5.15 18.96 1.44
C ARG A 71 6.09 18.53 2.58
N PHE A 72 5.75 17.49 3.32
CA PHE A 72 6.58 16.95 4.39
C PHE A 72 7.61 15.93 3.91
N LEU A 73 7.43 15.43 2.68
CA LEU A 73 8.34 14.43 2.11
C LEU A 73 9.63 15.10 1.60
N ARG A 74 10.77 14.63 2.11
CA ARG A 74 12.10 15.20 1.81
C ARG A 74 12.98 14.29 0.96
N ALA A 75 12.51 13.11 0.61
CA ALA A 75 13.24 12.15 -0.20
C ALA A 75 12.32 11.56 -1.28
N PRO A 76 12.80 11.37 -2.51
CA PRO A 76 12.03 10.73 -3.56
C PRO A 76 11.72 9.28 -3.20
N THR A 77 10.60 8.78 -3.68
CA THR A 77 10.24 7.36 -3.56
C THR A 77 11.04 6.50 -4.54
N LEU A 78 11.22 5.23 -4.25
CA LEU A 78 11.73 4.24 -5.20
C LEU A 78 10.82 4.18 -6.44
N PHE A 79 9.52 4.39 -6.25
CA PHE A 79 8.53 4.38 -7.34
C PHE A 79 8.78 5.49 -8.34
N SER A 80 9.01 6.73 -7.86
CA SER A 80 9.37 7.85 -8.74
C SER A 80 10.69 7.60 -9.47
N LYS A 81 11.68 7.00 -8.81
CA LYS A 81 12.98 6.68 -9.44
C LYS A 81 12.87 5.60 -10.51
N TYR A 82 12.09 4.54 -10.27
CA TYR A 82 11.80 3.55 -11.31
C TYR A 82 11.01 4.16 -12.47
N TYR A 83 10.05 5.03 -12.18
CA TYR A 83 9.29 5.75 -13.20
C TYR A 83 10.19 6.65 -14.06
N GLU A 84 11.07 7.44 -13.45
CA GLU A 84 12.09 8.26 -14.14
C GLU A 84 13.00 7.42 -15.03
N ALA A 85 13.32 6.19 -14.60
CA ALA A 85 14.12 5.23 -15.38
C ALA A 85 13.32 4.52 -16.49
N GLY A 86 12.07 4.92 -16.76
CA GLY A 86 11.25 4.38 -17.84
C GLY A 86 10.37 3.19 -17.46
N SER A 87 10.36 2.77 -16.21
CA SER A 87 9.55 1.64 -15.73
C SER A 87 8.05 1.96 -15.66
N ARG A 88 7.22 0.92 -15.81
CA ARG A 88 5.80 0.96 -15.45
C ARG A 88 5.64 0.67 -13.98
N VAL A 89 4.98 1.57 -13.27
CA VAL A 89 4.84 1.54 -11.81
C VAL A 89 3.38 1.51 -11.41
N ALA A 90 2.99 0.56 -10.57
CA ALA A 90 1.66 0.48 -9.98
C ALA A 90 1.73 0.58 -8.45
N VAL A 91 0.93 1.45 -7.87
CA VAL A 91 0.77 1.60 -6.43
C VAL A 91 -0.72 1.51 -6.10
N VAL A 92 -1.11 0.53 -5.29
CA VAL A 92 -2.49 0.40 -4.82
C VAL A 92 -2.49 0.37 -3.30
N THR A 93 -3.24 1.28 -2.71
CA THR A 93 -3.35 1.39 -1.25
C THR A 93 -4.77 1.05 -0.79
N ALA A 94 -4.90 0.50 0.40
CA ALA A 94 -6.21 0.31 1.00
C ALA A 94 -6.84 1.66 1.35
N LYS A 95 -6.12 2.53 2.06
CA LYS A 95 -6.58 3.85 2.49
C LYS A 95 -5.94 4.97 1.67
N ASP A 96 -6.72 6.01 1.37
CA ASP A 96 -6.29 7.13 0.51
C ASP A 96 -5.18 8.00 1.13
N LYS A 97 -5.09 8.04 2.44
CA LYS A 97 -4.11 8.88 3.16
C LYS A 97 -2.65 8.66 2.77
N LEU A 98 -2.28 7.46 2.30
CA LEU A 98 -0.92 7.14 1.84
C LEU A 98 -0.72 7.34 0.34
N ARG A 99 -1.81 7.38 -0.43
CA ARG A 99 -1.74 7.41 -1.89
C ARG A 99 -0.90 8.57 -2.42
N ALA A 100 -1.11 9.77 -1.90
CA ALA A 100 -0.41 10.97 -2.35
C ALA A 100 1.11 10.87 -2.11
N LEU A 101 1.52 10.43 -0.91
CA LEU A 101 2.94 10.26 -0.57
C LEU A 101 3.63 9.19 -1.43
N LEU A 102 2.96 8.05 -1.64
CA LEU A 102 3.51 6.95 -2.42
C LEU A 102 3.52 7.24 -3.92
N GLY A 103 2.56 8.06 -4.39
CA GLY A 103 2.45 8.48 -5.79
C GLY A 103 3.27 9.70 -6.15
N ASP A 104 3.97 10.30 -5.19
CA ASP A 104 4.78 11.50 -5.45
C ASP A 104 5.83 11.25 -6.54
N GLY A 105 5.89 12.17 -7.51
CA GLY A 105 6.77 12.09 -8.67
C GLY A 105 6.29 11.18 -9.82
N LEU A 106 5.13 10.50 -9.68
CA LEU A 106 4.51 9.75 -10.79
C LEU A 106 3.69 10.70 -11.67
N LYS A 107 3.75 10.48 -13.01
CA LYS A 107 2.90 11.18 -13.98
C LYS A 107 1.96 10.16 -14.64
N PHE A 108 0.69 10.49 -14.67
CA PHE A 108 -0.37 9.54 -15.05
C PHE A 108 -0.81 9.69 -16.52
N ASP A 109 -0.54 10.80 -17.15
CA ASP A 109 -0.84 11.12 -18.56
C ASP A 109 -0.01 10.31 -19.55
N GLU A 110 1.17 9.83 -19.14
CA GLU A 110 2.08 9.05 -19.98
C GLU A 110 1.74 7.53 -20.07
N GLY A 111 0.75 7.06 -19.33
CA GLY A 111 0.33 5.65 -19.32
C GLY A 111 1.31 4.66 -18.70
N ARG A 112 2.32 5.14 -17.96
CA ARG A 112 3.35 4.33 -17.30
C ARG A 112 3.20 4.27 -15.77
N ALA A 113 2.18 4.94 -15.21
CA ALA A 113 1.90 4.93 -13.79
C ALA A 113 0.42 4.65 -13.52
N ILE A 114 0.15 3.87 -12.46
CA ILE A 114 -1.16 3.68 -11.83
C ILE A 114 -0.98 3.89 -10.34
N CYS A 115 -1.79 4.78 -9.73
CA CYS A 115 -1.75 5.00 -8.28
C CYS A 115 -3.15 5.37 -7.77
N PHE A 116 -3.79 4.46 -7.04
CA PHE A 116 -5.12 4.72 -6.47
C PHE A 116 -5.30 4.00 -5.12
N SER A 117 -6.39 4.35 -4.41
CA SER A 117 -6.80 3.67 -3.18
C SER A 117 -8.10 2.90 -3.39
N SER A 118 -8.27 1.76 -2.67
CA SER A 118 -9.54 1.05 -2.66
C SER A 118 -10.66 1.84 -1.96
N GLU A 119 -10.31 2.66 -0.96
CA GLU A 119 -11.22 3.56 -0.24
C GLU A 119 -11.94 4.55 -1.17
N LYS A 120 -11.27 4.99 -2.26
CA LYS A 120 -11.80 5.95 -3.24
C LYS A 120 -11.68 5.43 -4.67
N ALA A 121 -11.88 4.12 -4.84
CA ALA A 121 -11.68 3.47 -6.13
C ALA A 121 -12.62 4.00 -7.23
N ASP A 122 -13.85 4.37 -6.88
CA ASP A 122 -14.85 4.98 -7.77
C ASP A 122 -14.49 6.40 -8.21
N GLN A 123 -13.68 7.12 -7.40
CA GLN A 123 -13.25 8.49 -7.68
C GLN A 123 -11.96 8.56 -8.50
N ALA A 124 -11.33 7.40 -8.78
CA ALA A 124 -10.10 7.38 -9.56
C ALA A 124 -10.33 7.91 -10.98
N THR A 125 -9.45 8.83 -11.40
CA THR A 125 -9.46 9.39 -12.75
C THR A 125 -8.21 8.98 -13.53
N LYS A 126 -8.32 8.94 -14.85
CA LYS A 126 -7.16 8.62 -15.69
C LYS A 126 -6.06 9.68 -15.54
N GLY A 127 -6.44 10.95 -15.34
CA GLY A 127 -5.50 12.06 -15.19
C GLY A 127 -4.72 12.03 -13.87
N ASP A 128 -5.39 11.68 -12.74
CA ASP A 128 -4.80 11.74 -11.41
C ASP A 128 -4.32 10.38 -10.87
N ASN A 129 -4.76 9.29 -11.51
CA ASN A 129 -4.53 7.94 -11.00
C ASN A 129 -4.00 6.96 -12.06
N GLY A 130 -3.98 7.35 -13.33
CA GLY A 130 -3.62 6.47 -14.45
C GLY A 130 -4.68 5.42 -14.81
N ILE A 131 -5.81 5.42 -14.13
CA ILE A 131 -6.94 4.52 -14.32
C ILE A 131 -8.26 5.26 -14.09
N GLN A 132 -9.29 4.95 -14.87
CA GLN A 132 -10.61 5.54 -14.71
C GLN A 132 -11.50 4.61 -13.91
N ASN A 133 -12.15 5.13 -12.85
CA ASN A 133 -13.08 4.40 -11.98
C ASN A 133 -12.60 2.96 -11.68
N ALA A 134 -11.65 2.83 -10.76
CA ALA A 134 -11.01 1.56 -10.46
C ALA A 134 -12.02 0.51 -9.90
N SER A 135 -13.14 0.94 -9.32
CA SER A 135 -14.23 0.09 -8.86
C SER A 135 -14.91 -0.60 -10.06
N ASP A 136 -15.34 0.15 -11.06
CA ASP A 136 -15.95 -0.39 -12.27
C ASP A 136 -14.94 -1.23 -13.07
N TRP A 137 -13.70 -0.74 -13.20
CA TRP A 137 -12.65 -1.50 -13.88
C TRP A 137 -12.40 -2.86 -13.23
N LEU A 138 -12.38 -2.93 -11.89
CA LEU A 138 -12.20 -4.19 -11.17
C LEU A 138 -13.48 -5.06 -11.19
N GLY A 139 -14.65 -4.44 -11.37
CA GLY A 139 -15.96 -5.10 -11.26
C GLY A 139 -16.34 -5.40 -9.81
N ARG A 140 -15.90 -4.59 -8.87
CA ARG A 140 -16.19 -4.70 -7.44
C ARG A 140 -16.67 -3.36 -6.88
N PRO A 141 -17.63 -3.35 -5.95
CA PRO A 141 -18.04 -2.12 -5.26
C PRO A 141 -16.89 -1.57 -4.41
N VAL A 142 -16.95 -0.26 -4.12
CA VAL A 142 -16.04 0.34 -3.15
C VAL A 142 -16.26 -0.29 -1.77
N PRO A 143 -15.22 -0.83 -1.14
CA PRO A 143 -15.36 -1.49 0.16
C PRO A 143 -15.61 -0.49 1.29
N GLU A 144 -16.23 -0.97 2.37
CA GLU A 144 -16.31 -0.19 3.61
C GLU A 144 -14.90 0.04 4.20
N VAL A 145 -14.66 1.26 4.71
CA VAL A 145 -13.34 1.68 5.20
C VAL A 145 -12.79 0.79 6.32
N TYR A 146 -13.66 0.23 7.16
CA TYR A 146 -13.29 -0.66 8.27
C TYR A 146 -13.73 -2.11 8.01
N SER A 147 -13.33 -2.66 6.87
CA SER A 147 -13.61 -4.04 6.48
C SER A 147 -12.35 -4.77 5.98
N ALA A 148 -12.40 -6.11 5.96
CA ALA A 148 -11.39 -6.94 5.34
C ALA A 148 -11.35 -6.74 3.82
N ASP A 149 -12.51 -6.41 3.23
CA ASP A 149 -12.71 -6.22 1.79
C ASP A 149 -11.83 -5.10 1.24
N LEU A 150 -11.45 -4.11 2.08
CA LEU A 150 -10.54 -3.05 1.68
C LEU A 150 -9.17 -3.61 1.26
N SER A 151 -8.65 -4.58 2.00
CA SER A 151 -7.40 -5.28 1.68
C SER A 151 -7.58 -6.27 0.53
N GLU A 152 -8.71 -6.99 0.49
CA GLU A 152 -9.03 -7.89 -0.60
C GLU A 152 -9.11 -7.15 -1.94
N PHE A 153 -9.72 -5.95 -1.97
CA PHE A 153 -9.77 -5.11 -3.15
C PHE A 153 -8.36 -4.77 -3.66
N VAL A 154 -7.44 -4.39 -2.77
CA VAL A 154 -6.04 -4.10 -3.13
C VAL A 154 -5.38 -5.30 -3.80
N LEU A 155 -5.52 -6.50 -3.21
CA LEU A 155 -4.90 -7.71 -3.73
C LEU A 155 -5.53 -8.12 -5.08
N ALA A 156 -6.86 -8.08 -5.20
CA ALA A 156 -7.58 -8.36 -6.44
C ALA A 156 -7.19 -7.37 -7.56
N ALA A 157 -7.09 -6.09 -7.23
CA ALA A 157 -6.62 -5.07 -8.18
C ALA A 157 -5.17 -5.33 -8.60
N GLY A 158 -4.29 -5.70 -7.66
CA GLY A 158 -2.91 -6.08 -7.96
C GLY A 158 -2.81 -7.24 -8.94
N VAL A 159 -3.60 -8.30 -8.74
CA VAL A 159 -3.67 -9.45 -9.66
C VAL A 159 -4.12 -9.02 -11.06
N LYS A 160 -5.16 -8.17 -11.14
CA LYS A 160 -5.67 -7.70 -12.43
C LYS A 160 -4.67 -6.78 -13.14
N ILE A 161 -4.04 -5.85 -12.43
CA ILE A 161 -2.96 -5.00 -12.94
C ILE A 161 -1.81 -5.85 -13.48
N LEU A 162 -1.39 -6.86 -12.74
CA LEU A 162 -0.30 -7.74 -13.16
C LEU A 162 -0.63 -8.44 -14.49
N LYS A 163 -1.85 -8.95 -14.64
CA LYS A 163 -2.29 -9.67 -15.84
C LYS A 163 -2.50 -8.77 -17.06
N GLU A 164 -3.13 -7.61 -16.87
CA GLU A 164 -3.56 -6.75 -17.98
C GLU A 164 -2.51 -5.69 -18.37
N TRP A 165 -1.69 -5.27 -17.39
CA TRP A 165 -0.79 -4.13 -17.59
C TRP A 165 0.68 -4.47 -17.42
N SER A 166 1.03 -5.58 -16.73
CA SER A 166 2.39 -6.09 -16.51
C SER A 166 3.36 -5.00 -16.02
N PRO A 167 3.21 -4.46 -14.82
CA PRO A 167 4.09 -3.45 -14.26
C PRO A 167 5.49 -4.01 -14.03
N ASN A 168 6.52 -3.14 -14.09
CA ASN A 168 7.87 -3.50 -13.67
C ASN A 168 8.02 -3.48 -12.16
N VAL A 169 7.30 -2.57 -11.51
CA VAL A 169 7.25 -2.44 -10.05
C VAL A 169 5.80 -2.28 -9.61
N MET A 170 5.41 -3.02 -8.59
CA MET A 170 4.07 -2.93 -7.99
C MET A 170 4.18 -2.90 -6.47
N TYR A 171 3.48 -1.97 -5.85
CA TYR A 171 3.36 -1.84 -4.40
C TYR A 171 1.90 -1.95 -3.98
N LEU A 172 1.61 -2.93 -3.16
CA LEU A 172 0.27 -3.21 -2.64
C LEU A 172 0.26 -3.00 -1.12
N SER A 173 -0.44 -1.98 -0.65
CA SER A 173 -0.52 -1.64 0.77
C SER A 173 -1.90 -1.96 1.32
N THR A 174 -2.01 -2.99 2.13
CA THR A 174 -3.23 -3.41 2.82
C THR A 174 -3.42 -2.67 4.14
N THR A 175 -4.51 -2.95 4.86
CA THR A 175 -4.74 -2.45 6.23
C THR A 175 -4.40 -3.52 7.27
N ASP A 176 -4.26 -3.09 8.51
CA ASP A 176 -4.11 -3.90 9.72
C ASP A 176 -5.46 -4.22 10.39
N TYR A 177 -6.57 -4.11 9.64
CA TYR A 177 -7.93 -4.32 10.16
C TYR A 177 -8.07 -5.66 10.89
N ILE A 178 -7.56 -6.74 10.29
CA ILE A 178 -7.67 -8.09 10.86
C ILE A 178 -6.96 -8.19 12.20
N GLN A 179 -5.77 -7.59 12.32
CA GLN A 179 -4.98 -7.61 13.55
C GLN A 179 -5.65 -6.84 14.71
N HIS A 180 -6.51 -5.86 14.38
CA HIS A 180 -7.32 -5.13 15.34
C HIS A 180 -8.58 -5.86 15.78
N LYS A 181 -9.08 -6.81 14.99
CA LYS A 181 -10.38 -7.47 15.21
C LYS A 181 -10.28 -8.90 15.73
N PHE A 182 -9.23 -9.64 15.31
CA PHE A 182 -9.13 -11.06 15.57
C PHE A 182 -7.74 -11.46 16.05
N ALA A 183 -7.69 -12.33 17.06
CA ALA A 183 -6.46 -13.02 17.41
C ALA A 183 -6.07 -14.00 16.28
N PRO A 184 -4.77 -14.31 16.11
CA PRO A 184 -4.29 -15.13 14.98
C PRO A 184 -4.93 -16.52 14.84
N ASN A 185 -5.45 -17.07 15.92
CA ASN A 185 -6.11 -18.40 15.96
C ASN A 185 -7.63 -18.32 15.76
N GLN A 186 -8.22 -17.15 15.67
CA GLN A 186 -9.66 -16.98 15.42
C GLN A 186 -10.00 -17.15 13.93
N GLN A 187 -11.24 -17.63 13.67
CA GLN A 187 -11.68 -17.95 12.31
C GLN A 187 -11.56 -16.76 11.35
N GLY A 188 -11.96 -15.54 11.77
CA GLY A 188 -11.86 -14.36 10.90
C GLY A 188 -10.42 -14.03 10.46
N ALA A 189 -9.41 -14.28 11.30
CA ALA A 189 -8.01 -14.14 10.90
C ALA A 189 -7.59 -15.24 9.90
N LYS A 190 -8.03 -16.48 10.13
CA LYS A 190 -7.75 -17.62 9.25
C LYS A 190 -8.35 -17.43 7.85
N ASP A 191 -9.60 -16.99 7.79
CA ASP A 191 -10.28 -16.70 6.52
C ASP A 191 -9.56 -15.60 5.73
N PHE A 192 -9.16 -14.52 6.41
CA PHE A 192 -8.40 -13.43 5.78
C PHE A 192 -7.06 -13.89 5.25
N TYR A 193 -6.28 -14.65 6.01
CA TYR A 193 -4.98 -15.15 5.55
C TYR A 193 -5.10 -16.12 4.38
N SER A 194 -6.11 -16.99 4.39
CA SER A 194 -6.39 -17.88 3.25
C SER A 194 -6.80 -17.11 1.99
N MET A 195 -7.56 -16.03 2.15
CA MET A 195 -7.95 -15.14 1.03
C MET A 195 -6.74 -14.38 0.48
N ALA A 196 -5.83 -13.95 1.35
CA ALA A 196 -4.66 -13.16 0.96
C ALA A 196 -3.57 -13.98 0.24
N ASP A 197 -3.55 -15.32 0.44
CA ASP A 197 -2.60 -16.25 -0.18
C ASP A 197 -3.00 -16.62 -1.61
#